data_343365e71da5e12b679d5da72330b5fc
#
_entry.id   343365e71da5e12b679d5da72330b5fc
#
_cell.length_a   1.000
_cell.length_b   1.000
_cell.length_c   1.000
_cell.angle_alpha   90.00
_cell.angle_beta   90.00
_cell.angle_gamma   90.00
#
_symmetry.space_group_name_H-M   'P 1'
#
loop_
_entity.id
_entity.type
_entity.pdbx_description
1 polymer ?
#
loop_
_entity_poly.entity_id
_entity_poly.type
_entity_poly.pdbx_seq_one_letter_code
_entity_poly.pdbx_strand_id
1 'polypeptide(L)'
;VKKPFYKRIWFWVLVVVVAIVVGGGASGGEPNKTTTTSDLSSSTSSSDSSSTPSSSEIPSDATNGQKNALRKADSYSRIMHMSKSAIYDQLTSEYGEKFSAEDAQWAVDHLKADYNKNALAKAKDYSDQQYMSKAGIYDQLTSEQGEKFTAEEAQYAVDNLKADYNKNALKKAEQYQKQQSMSADAIKEQLSSDYGEKFTADEAQYAVDHLNG
;
A
#
# COMPACT_ATOMS: atom_id res chain seq x y z
N VAL A 1 3.46 32.34 0.72
CA VAL A 1 4.60 31.57 1.27
C VAL A 1 4.09 30.16 1.52
N LYS A 2 4.51 29.17 0.70
CA LYS A 2 4.10 27.77 0.85
C LYS A 2 4.72 27.22 2.14
N LYS A 3 3.88 26.74 3.08
CA LYS A 3 4.37 26.09 4.31
C LYS A 3 5.12 24.82 3.95
N PRO A 4 6.26 24.52 4.60
CA PRO A 4 7.06 23.37 4.26
C PRO A 4 6.31 22.07 4.56
N PHE A 5 6.38 21.17 3.62
CA PHE A 5 5.73 19.88 3.47
C PHE A 5 5.80 18.94 4.72
N TYR A 6 6.92 18.93 5.44
CA TYR A 6 7.12 18.10 6.64
C TYR A 6 6.31 18.51 7.88
N LYS A 7 5.55 19.60 7.82
CA LYS A 7 4.67 20.06 8.91
C LYS A 7 3.23 19.56 8.79
N ARG A 8 2.93 18.74 7.80
CA ARG A 8 1.64 18.06 7.73
C ARG A 8 1.69 16.80 8.58
N ILE A 9 0.79 16.68 9.54
CA ILE A 9 0.63 15.52 10.44
C ILE A 9 0.58 14.21 9.65
N TRP A 10 0.07 14.25 8.45
CA TRP A 10 -0.04 13.13 7.51
C TRP A 10 1.30 12.56 7.02
N PHE A 11 2.33 13.38 6.88
CA PHE A 11 3.69 12.92 6.55
C PHE A 11 4.25 12.00 7.64
N TRP A 12 3.96 12.30 8.92
CA TRP A 12 4.44 11.51 10.04
C TRP A 12 3.70 10.17 10.18
N VAL A 13 2.42 10.10 9.76
CA VAL A 13 1.65 8.83 9.72
C VAL A 13 2.28 7.88 8.69
N LEU A 14 2.71 8.36 7.54
CA LEU A 14 3.39 7.57 6.51
C LEU A 14 4.77 7.07 6.98
N VAL A 15 5.52 7.90 7.70
CA VAL A 15 6.83 7.53 8.26
C VAL A 15 6.68 6.45 9.36
N VAL A 16 5.63 6.49 10.16
CA VAL A 16 5.36 5.49 11.21
C VAL A 16 4.97 4.15 10.60
N VAL A 17 4.18 4.11 9.53
CA VAL A 17 3.78 2.87 8.86
C VAL A 17 4.99 2.18 8.21
N VAL A 18 5.91 2.93 7.61
CA VAL A 18 7.15 2.37 7.06
C VAL A 18 8.09 1.84 8.15
N ALA A 19 8.14 2.49 9.32
CA ALA A 19 8.99 2.06 10.43
C ALA A 19 8.51 0.75 11.09
N ILE A 20 7.20 0.47 11.08
CA ILE A 20 6.64 -0.77 11.68
C ILE A 20 6.93 -1.99 10.81
N VAL A 21 7.03 -1.83 9.49
CA VAL A 21 7.32 -2.95 8.56
C VAL A 21 8.80 -3.35 8.59
N VAL A 22 9.71 -2.46 8.98
CA VAL A 22 11.16 -2.72 9.02
C VAL A 22 11.66 -3.17 10.41
N GLY A 23 10.87 -3.00 11.47
CA GLY A 23 11.28 -3.19 12.87
C GLY A 23 11.04 -4.55 13.50
N GLY A 24 10.55 -5.57 12.79
CA GLY A 24 10.20 -6.88 13.34
C GLY A 24 11.22 -7.98 13.06
N GLY A 25 12.35 -8.03 13.77
CA GLY A 25 13.21 -9.20 13.66
C GLY A 25 14.64 -9.06 14.17
N ALA A 26 14.83 -9.07 15.48
CA ALA A 26 16.11 -9.48 16.06
C ALA A 26 15.91 -9.99 17.50
N SER A 27 15.94 -11.28 17.68
CA SER A 27 16.27 -11.89 18.96
C SER A 27 17.40 -12.89 18.72
N GLY A 28 18.51 -12.64 19.38
CA GLY A 28 19.74 -13.38 19.24
C GLY A 28 19.78 -14.69 20.02
N GLY A 29 20.70 -15.56 19.64
CA GLY A 29 21.11 -16.76 20.35
C GLY A 29 22.35 -17.33 19.71
N GLU A 30 23.47 -17.26 20.40
CA GLU A 30 24.81 -17.70 20.03
C GLU A 30 25.02 -19.21 20.25
N PRO A 31 26.24 -19.76 20.01
CA PRO A 31 26.42 -20.88 19.07
C PRO A 31 26.77 -22.21 19.76
N ASN A 32 26.63 -23.31 19.09
CA ASN A 32 27.45 -24.45 19.41
C ASN A 32 27.87 -25.26 18.15
N LYS A 33 29.15 -25.53 18.14
CA LYS A 33 29.98 -26.19 17.16
C LYS A 33 29.89 -27.71 17.39
N THR A 34 29.67 -28.51 16.36
CA THR A 34 30.45 -29.77 16.16
C THR A 34 30.15 -30.37 14.79
N THR A 35 31.22 -30.69 14.13
CA THR A 35 31.51 -31.45 12.91
C THR A 35 30.82 -32.83 12.86
N THR A 36 30.31 -33.29 11.72
CA THR A 36 30.78 -34.46 11.02
C THR A 36 29.97 -34.77 9.75
N THR A 37 30.69 -35.07 8.71
CA THR A 37 30.46 -35.65 7.38
C THR A 37 29.37 -36.72 7.26
N SER A 38 28.65 -36.75 6.15
CA SER A 38 28.51 -37.82 5.18
C SER A 38 27.13 -37.96 4.54
N ASP A 39 27.15 -37.77 3.24
CA ASP A 39 26.49 -38.53 2.17
C ASP A 39 24.99 -38.86 2.12
N LEU A 40 24.51 -38.51 0.97
CA LEU A 40 23.74 -39.27 -0.03
C LEU A 40 22.21 -39.29 -0.01
N SER A 41 21.74 -38.80 -1.10
CA SER A 41 20.63 -39.31 -1.94
C SER A 41 19.17 -39.04 -1.62
N SER A 42 18.63 -38.42 -2.61
CA SER A 42 17.39 -38.76 -3.34
C SER A 42 16.03 -38.43 -2.77
N SER A 43 15.42 -37.56 -3.59
CA SER A 43 14.01 -37.62 -4.00
C SER A 43 12.94 -37.38 -2.96
N THR A 44 12.18 -36.31 -3.14
CA THR A 44 10.84 -36.44 -3.69
C THR A 44 10.15 -35.05 -3.71
N SER A 45 9.69 -34.73 -4.87
CA SER A 45 8.75 -33.70 -5.25
C SER A 45 7.74 -33.32 -4.17
N SER A 46 7.76 -32.05 -3.82
CA SER A 46 6.57 -31.34 -3.34
C SER A 46 6.30 -30.22 -4.31
N SER A 47 5.24 -30.38 -5.04
CA SER A 47 4.69 -29.42 -5.98
C SER A 47 4.25 -28.16 -5.25
N ASP A 48 5.13 -27.18 -5.20
CA ASP A 48 4.77 -25.81 -4.85
C ASP A 48 4.22 -25.17 -6.12
N SER A 49 2.92 -24.96 -6.15
CA SER A 49 2.22 -24.29 -7.24
C SER A 49 2.54 -22.79 -7.19
N SER A 50 3.77 -22.43 -7.49
CA SER A 50 4.07 -21.08 -7.88
C SER A 50 3.46 -20.85 -9.26
N SER A 51 2.34 -20.15 -9.33
CA SER A 51 1.77 -19.65 -10.58
C SER A 51 2.77 -18.71 -11.22
N THR A 52 3.67 -19.30 -12.00
CA THR A 52 4.55 -18.56 -12.93
C THR A 52 3.64 -17.77 -13.86
N PRO A 53 3.86 -16.46 -14.11
CA PRO A 53 3.13 -15.73 -15.12
C PRO A 53 3.23 -16.51 -16.42
N SER A 54 2.10 -16.64 -17.11
CA SER A 54 2.03 -17.39 -18.37
C SER A 54 3.09 -16.89 -19.32
N SER A 55 4.11 -17.69 -19.54
CA SER A 55 5.27 -17.38 -20.40
C SER A 55 4.92 -17.25 -21.89
N SER A 56 3.63 -17.38 -22.23
CA SER A 56 3.13 -17.44 -23.61
C SER A 56 2.91 -16.07 -24.27
N GLU A 57 3.23 -14.94 -23.60
CA GLU A 57 2.92 -13.61 -24.13
C GLU A 57 4.10 -12.60 -24.10
N ILE A 58 5.28 -13.03 -23.67
CA ILE A 58 6.46 -12.16 -23.75
C ILE A 58 6.99 -12.19 -25.19
N PRO A 59 7.11 -11.05 -25.90
CA PRO A 59 7.68 -10.99 -27.22
C PRO A 59 9.05 -11.68 -27.27
N SER A 60 9.28 -12.48 -28.30
CA SER A 60 10.52 -13.27 -28.45
C SER A 60 11.77 -12.41 -28.59
N ASP A 61 11.61 -11.19 -29.09
CA ASP A 61 12.63 -10.17 -29.32
C ASP A 61 12.93 -9.29 -28.10
N ALA A 62 12.18 -9.44 -27.02
CA ALA A 62 12.44 -8.71 -25.79
C ALA A 62 13.81 -9.02 -25.20
N THR A 63 14.52 -7.98 -24.74
CA THR A 63 15.82 -8.12 -24.09
C THR A 63 15.70 -8.82 -22.73
N ASN A 64 16.82 -9.29 -22.18
CA ASN A 64 16.83 -9.85 -20.82
C ASN A 64 16.46 -8.80 -19.76
N GLY A 65 16.85 -7.52 -19.95
CA GLY A 65 16.47 -6.40 -19.10
C GLY A 65 14.95 -6.23 -19.07
N GLN A 66 14.32 -6.16 -20.23
CA GLN A 66 12.86 -6.05 -20.38
C GLN A 66 12.11 -7.23 -19.76
N LYS A 67 12.57 -8.46 -20.00
CA LYS A 67 11.98 -9.67 -19.39
C LYS A 67 12.05 -9.66 -17.88
N ASN A 68 13.17 -9.24 -17.32
CA ASN A 68 13.36 -9.15 -15.88
C ASN A 68 12.52 -8.03 -15.26
N ALA A 69 12.51 -6.85 -15.90
CA ALA A 69 11.67 -5.73 -15.47
C ALA A 69 10.18 -6.10 -15.48
N LEU A 70 9.71 -6.82 -16.51
CA LEU A 70 8.32 -7.28 -16.60
C LEU A 70 7.95 -8.26 -15.49
N ARG A 71 8.84 -9.21 -15.12
CA ARG A 71 8.60 -10.11 -13.98
C ARG A 71 8.49 -9.37 -12.66
N LYS A 72 9.32 -8.34 -12.47
CA LYS A 72 9.25 -7.48 -11.29
C LYS A 72 7.97 -6.64 -11.28
N ALA A 73 7.61 -6.05 -12.40
CA ALA A 73 6.36 -5.31 -12.57
C ALA A 73 5.13 -6.17 -12.24
N ASP A 74 5.09 -7.42 -12.73
CA ASP A 74 4.02 -8.37 -12.41
C ASP A 74 3.93 -8.66 -10.91
N SER A 75 5.07 -8.86 -10.27
CA SER A 75 5.13 -9.07 -8.82
C SER A 75 4.61 -7.86 -8.03
N TYR A 76 5.02 -6.64 -8.40
CA TYR A 76 4.55 -5.41 -7.78
C TYR A 76 3.05 -5.19 -7.97
N SER A 77 2.52 -5.48 -9.15
CA SER A 77 1.08 -5.40 -9.40
C SER A 77 0.30 -6.43 -8.59
N ARG A 78 0.67 -7.72 -8.68
CA ARG A 78 -0.12 -8.81 -8.10
C ARG A 78 -0.03 -8.92 -6.58
N ILE A 79 1.13 -8.61 -6.01
CA ILE A 79 1.39 -8.79 -4.57
C ILE A 79 1.20 -7.49 -3.81
N MET A 80 1.68 -6.39 -4.37
CA MET A 80 1.66 -5.08 -3.70
C MET A 80 0.54 -4.17 -4.20
N HIS A 81 -0.21 -4.59 -5.20
CA HIS A 81 -1.32 -3.84 -5.77
C HIS A 81 -0.96 -2.41 -6.18
N MET A 82 0.24 -2.25 -6.75
CA MET A 82 0.75 -0.92 -7.13
C MET A 82 0.09 -0.41 -8.41
N SER A 83 0.03 0.93 -8.53
CA SER A 83 -0.35 1.61 -9.78
C SER A 83 0.72 1.46 -10.85
N LYS A 84 0.37 1.74 -12.12
CA LYS A 84 1.32 1.73 -13.24
C LYS A 84 2.50 2.69 -12.99
N SER A 85 2.21 3.90 -12.51
CA SER A 85 3.22 4.92 -12.23
C SER A 85 4.15 4.51 -11.08
N ALA A 86 3.58 3.98 -9.99
CA ALA A 86 4.38 3.53 -8.85
C ALA A 86 5.27 2.33 -9.20
N ILE A 87 4.82 1.41 -10.06
CA ILE A 87 5.63 0.30 -10.57
C ILE A 87 6.81 0.84 -11.38
N TYR A 88 6.58 1.80 -12.29
CA TYR A 88 7.66 2.43 -13.06
C TYR A 88 8.70 3.08 -12.15
N ASP A 89 8.25 3.86 -11.16
CA ASP A 89 9.15 4.51 -10.21
C ASP A 89 9.97 3.49 -9.42
N GLN A 90 9.35 2.40 -8.96
CA GLN A 90 10.04 1.34 -8.23
C GLN A 90 11.07 0.62 -9.10
N LEU A 91 10.75 0.36 -10.38
CA LEU A 91 11.69 -0.27 -11.32
C LEU A 91 12.91 0.60 -11.59
N THR A 92 12.74 1.93 -11.72
CA THR A 92 13.82 2.87 -12.06
C THR A 92 14.56 3.45 -10.86
N SER A 93 14.00 3.32 -9.65
CA SER A 93 14.56 3.93 -8.44
C SER A 93 15.98 3.46 -8.13
N GLU A 94 16.86 4.40 -7.78
CA GLU A 94 18.22 4.13 -7.28
C GLU A 94 18.22 3.28 -6.00
N TYR A 95 17.13 3.33 -5.23
CA TYR A 95 16.92 2.53 -4.02
C TYR A 95 16.05 1.30 -4.26
N GLY A 96 15.54 1.14 -5.49
CA GLY A 96 14.71 0.01 -5.93
C GLY A 96 15.49 -0.94 -6.83
N GLU A 97 14.90 -1.24 -7.99
CA GLU A 97 15.42 -2.28 -8.90
C GLU A 97 16.50 -1.79 -9.87
N LYS A 98 16.66 -0.49 -10.04
CA LYS A 98 17.69 0.16 -10.93
C LYS A 98 17.65 -0.28 -12.38
N PHE A 99 16.49 -0.65 -12.92
CA PHE A 99 16.35 -0.89 -14.35
C PHE A 99 16.53 0.42 -15.14
N SER A 100 16.94 0.32 -16.39
CA SER A 100 16.93 1.47 -17.29
C SER A 100 15.50 1.99 -17.48
N ALA A 101 15.36 3.29 -17.73
CA ALA A 101 14.05 3.88 -18.03
C ALA A 101 13.37 3.20 -19.22
N GLU A 102 14.15 2.76 -20.22
CA GLU A 102 13.66 2.05 -21.40
C GLU A 102 13.09 0.66 -21.03
N ASP A 103 13.83 -0.14 -20.25
CA ASP A 103 13.37 -1.47 -19.81
C ASP A 103 12.14 -1.35 -18.90
N ALA A 104 12.12 -0.37 -18.00
CA ALA A 104 11.01 -0.14 -17.10
C ALA A 104 9.74 0.32 -17.84
N GLN A 105 9.89 1.25 -18.79
CA GLN A 105 8.77 1.71 -19.61
C GLN A 105 8.21 0.57 -20.45
N TRP A 106 9.09 -0.19 -21.10
CA TRP A 106 8.67 -1.37 -21.86
C TRP A 106 7.89 -2.35 -20.95
N ALA A 107 8.38 -2.60 -19.74
CA ALA A 107 7.75 -3.53 -18.81
C ALA A 107 6.35 -3.08 -18.40
N VAL A 108 6.14 -1.80 -18.01
CA VAL A 108 4.81 -1.31 -17.60
C VAL A 108 3.83 -1.21 -18.77
N ASP A 109 4.32 -1.08 -20.01
CA ASP A 109 3.49 -1.05 -21.22
C ASP A 109 3.07 -2.47 -21.66
N HIS A 110 3.86 -3.49 -21.34
CA HIS A 110 3.57 -4.89 -21.66
C HIS A 110 2.93 -5.65 -20.49
N LEU A 111 2.88 -5.03 -19.30
CA LEU A 111 2.25 -5.63 -18.14
C LEU A 111 0.72 -5.68 -18.32
N LYS A 112 0.17 -6.87 -18.27
CA LYS A 112 -1.29 -7.08 -18.28
C LYS A 112 -1.80 -7.06 -16.84
N ALA A 113 -2.05 -5.88 -16.32
CA ALA A 113 -2.58 -5.67 -14.97
C ALA A 113 -3.96 -4.99 -15.03
N ASP A 114 -4.81 -5.33 -14.08
CA ASP A 114 -6.07 -4.64 -13.83
C ASP A 114 -5.83 -3.61 -12.71
N TYR A 115 -5.47 -2.39 -13.10
CA TYR A 115 -5.16 -1.33 -12.14
C TYR A 115 -6.39 -0.84 -11.36
N ASN A 116 -7.61 -1.02 -11.87
CA ASN A 116 -8.82 -0.79 -11.10
C ASN A 116 -8.92 -1.75 -9.91
N LYS A 117 -8.58 -3.03 -10.12
CA LYS A 117 -8.52 -4.00 -9.01
C LYS A 117 -7.40 -3.71 -8.03
N ASN A 118 -6.25 -3.27 -8.52
CA ASN A 118 -5.15 -2.86 -7.64
C ASN A 118 -5.57 -1.67 -6.76
N ALA A 119 -6.17 -0.63 -7.36
CA ALA A 119 -6.68 0.52 -6.63
C ALA A 119 -7.74 0.12 -5.59
N LEU A 120 -8.67 -0.77 -5.96
CA LEU A 120 -9.68 -1.29 -5.02
C LEU A 120 -9.06 -2.08 -3.85
N ALA A 121 -8.04 -2.90 -4.12
CA ALA A 121 -7.33 -3.62 -3.06
C ALA A 121 -6.63 -2.64 -2.09
N LYS A 122 -5.95 -1.61 -2.60
CA LYS A 122 -5.36 -0.55 -1.79
C LYS A 122 -6.40 0.24 -1.00
N ALA A 123 -7.52 0.60 -1.64
CA ALA A 123 -8.63 1.26 -0.96
C ALA A 123 -9.15 0.44 0.23
N LYS A 124 -9.25 -0.89 0.03
CA LYS A 124 -9.66 -1.80 1.10
C LYS A 124 -8.66 -1.81 2.26
N ASP A 125 -7.36 -1.86 1.98
CA ASP A 125 -6.33 -1.81 3.02
C ASP A 125 -6.38 -0.50 3.81
N TYR A 126 -6.58 0.64 3.15
CA TYR A 126 -6.74 1.94 3.81
C TYR A 126 -8.00 2.02 4.68
N SER A 127 -9.11 1.45 4.21
CA SER A 127 -10.34 1.38 5.02
C SER A 127 -10.18 0.46 6.23
N ASP A 128 -9.71 -0.76 6.02
CA ASP A 128 -9.70 -1.81 7.06
C ASP A 128 -8.62 -1.58 8.12
N GLN A 129 -7.45 -1.07 7.72
CA GLN A 129 -6.29 -0.95 8.59
C GLN A 129 -6.12 0.46 9.15
N GLN A 130 -6.47 1.47 8.37
CA GLN A 130 -6.27 2.87 8.73
C GLN A 130 -7.57 3.61 9.01
N TYR A 131 -8.72 2.97 8.81
CA TYR A 131 -10.05 3.54 9.07
C TYR A 131 -10.27 4.89 8.39
N MET A 132 -9.82 5.00 7.13
CA MET A 132 -9.90 6.26 6.39
C MET A 132 -11.32 6.52 5.87
N SER A 133 -11.62 7.82 5.66
CA SER A 133 -12.84 8.26 4.98
C SER A 133 -12.78 7.95 3.47
N LYS A 134 -13.94 7.98 2.78
CA LYS A 134 -14.00 7.83 1.31
C LYS A 134 -13.12 8.85 0.60
N ALA A 135 -13.20 10.13 1.02
CA ALA A 135 -12.42 11.21 0.43
C ALA A 135 -10.92 11.07 0.74
N GLY A 136 -10.56 10.68 1.97
CA GLY A 136 -9.17 10.44 2.35
C GLY A 136 -8.54 9.29 1.55
N ILE A 137 -9.28 8.21 1.30
CA ILE A 137 -8.83 7.10 0.45
C ILE A 137 -8.58 7.57 -0.98
N TYR A 138 -9.52 8.33 -1.57
CA TYR A 138 -9.34 8.87 -2.92
C TYR A 138 -8.08 9.73 -3.02
N ASP A 139 -7.87 10.63 -2.07
CA ASP A 139 -6.69 11.50 -2.04
C ASP A 139 -5.39 10.69 -1.92
N GLN A 140 -5.39 9.64 -1.09
CA GLN A 140 -4.23 8.77 -0.92
C GLN A 140 -3.91 8.00 -2.20
N LEU A 141 -4.94 7.47 -2.87
CA LEU A 141 -4.77 6.73 -4.12
C LEU A 141 -4.21 7.63 -5.24
N THR A 142 -4.66 8.89 -5.34
CA THR A 142 -4.26 9.82 -6.42
C THR A 142 -3.00 10.63 -6.11
N SER A 143 -2.55 10.62 -4.85
CA SER A 143 -1.41 11.45 -4.42
C SER A 143 -0.11 11.05 -5.12
N GLU A 144 0.63 12.06 -5.62
CA GLU A 144 2.00 11.90 -6.13
C GLU A 144 3.00 11.40 -5.05
N GLN A 145 2.67 11.61 -3.78
CA GLN A 145 3.44 11.13 -2.64
C GLN A 145 2.85 9.84 -2.05
N GLY A 146 1.72 9.37 -2.61
CA GLY A 146 1.02 8.16 -2.21
C GLY A 146 1.12 7.09 -3.28
N GLU A 147 -0.05 6.57 -3.71
CA GLU A 147 -0.13 5.40 -4.59
C GLU A 147 -0.05 5.72 -6.09
N LYS A 148 -0.22 6.98 -6.50
CA LYS A 148 -0.13 7.44 -7.90
C LYS A 148 -1.06 6.74 -8.88
N PHE A 149 -2.25 6.31 -8.44
CA PHE A 149 -3.29 5.85 -9.35
C PHE A 149 -3.87 7.02 -10.14
N THR A 150 -4.42 6.75 -11.32
CA THR A 150 -5.17 7.77 -12.05
C THR A 150 -6.46 8.14 -11.28
N ALA A 151 -7.03 9.29 -11.61
CA ALA A 151 -8.30 9.73 -11.02
C ALA A 151 -9.43 8.72 -11.28
N GLU A 152 -9.45 8.14 -12.47
CA GLU A 152 -10.44 7.14 -12.88
C GLU A 152 -10.29 5.84 -12.08
N GLU A 153 -9.07 5.35 -11.89
CA GLU A 153 -8.78 4.14 -11.09
C GLU A 153 -9.14 4.35 -9.63
N ALA A 154 -8.79 5.51 -9.06
CA ALA A 154 -9.13 5.88 -7.70
C ALA A 154 -10.65 6.04 -7.51
N GLN A 155 -11.34 6.67 -8.47
CA GLN A 155 -12.79 6.82 -8.44
C GLN A 155 -13.47 5.45 -8.50
N TYR A 156 -13.02 4.59 -9.42
CA TYR A 156 -13.50 3.21 -9.47
C TYR A 156 -13.35 2.50 -8.12
N ALA A 157 -12.18 2.64 -7.49
CA ALA A 157 -11.90 2.00 -6.21
C ALA A 157 -12.86 2.46 -5.11
N VAL A 158 -13.02 3.78 -4.91
CA VAL A 158 -13.88 4.31 -3.83
C VAL A 158 -15.39 4.10 -4.08
N ASP A 159 -15.80 3.94 -5.34
CA ASP A 159 -17.20 3.66 -5.69
C ASP A 159 -17.55 2.17 -5.57
N ASN A 160 -16.55 1.28 -5.71
CA ASN A 160 -16.75 -0.16 -5.59
C ASN A 160 -16.34 -0.72 -4.21
N LEU A 161 -15.69 0.09 -3.38
CA LEU A 161 -15.35 -0.28 -2.02
C LEU A 161 -16.60 -0.36 -1.14
N LYS A 162 -16.85 -1.54 -0.60
CA LYS A 162 -17.94 -1.77 0.35
C LYS A 162 -17.42 -1.57 1.78
N ALA A 163 -17.25 -0.32 2.18
CA ALA A 163 -16.79 0.05 3.51
C ALA A 163 -17.93 0.65 4.35
N ASP A 164 -17.87 0.44 5.65
CA ASP A 164 -18.71 1.13 6.62
C ASP A 164 -17.95 2.37 7.14
N TYR A 165 -18.18 3.51 6.50
CA TYR A 165 -17.49 4.74 6.85
C TYR A 165 -17.94 5.32 8.21
N ASN A 166 -19.13 5.02 8.70
CA ASN A 166 -19.54 5.35 10.07
C ASN A 166 -18.66 4.62 11.08
N LYS A 167 -18.42 3.33 10.85
CA LYS A 167 -17.52 2.54 11.68
C LYS A 167 -16.08 3.03 11.59
N ASN A 168 -15.60 3.41 10.41
CA ASN A 168 -14.27 3.98 10.23
C ASN A 168 -14.12 5.29 11.01
N ALA A 169 -15.11 6.19 10.91
CA ALA A 169 -15.14 7.45 11.64
C ALA A 169 -15.13 7.20 13.17
N LEU A 170 -15.92 6.24 13.66
CA LEU A 170 -15.92 5.87 15.08
C LEU A 170 -14.54 5.33 15.52
N LYS A 171 -13.91 4.48 14.72
CA LYS A 171 -12.56 3.98 15.04
C LYS A 171 -11.51 5.09 15.10
N LYS A 172 -11.58 6.05 14.19
CA LYS A 172 -10.73 7.26 14.25
C LYS A 172 -11.02 8.11 15.48
N ALA A 173 -12.27 8.32 15.79
CA ALA A 173 -12.69 9.04 17.00
C ALA A 173 -12.14 8.39 18.28
N GLU A 174 -12.26 7.07 18.41
CA GLU A 174 -11.70 6.31 19.53
C GLU A 174 -10.16 6.48 19.63
N GLN A 175 -9.46 6.51 18.51
CA GLN A 175 -8.00 6.76 18.47
C GLN A 175 -7.66 8.16 18.98
N TYR A 176 -8.36 9.19 18.50
CA TYR A 176 -8.16 10.58 18.95
C TYR A 176 -8.46 10.74 20.44
N GLN A 177 -9.55 10.14 20.93
CA GLN A 177 -9.90 10.19 22.34
C GLN A 177 -8.81 9.52 23.21
N LYS A 178 -8.39 8.30 22.85
CA LYS A 178 -7.44 7.52 23.66
C LYS A 178 -6.00 8.01 23.59
N GLN A 179 -5.56 8.42 22.40
CA GLN A 179 -4.14 8.73 22.17
C GLN A 179 -3.82 10.22 22.36
N GLN A 180 -4.80 11.09 22.09
CA GLN A 180 -4.62 12.53 22.12
C GLN A 180 -5.49 13.25 23.16
N SER A 181 -6.34 12.51 23.87
CA SER A 181 -7.24 13.05 24.91
C SER A 181 -8.10 14.21 24.40
N MET A 182 -8.54 14.15 23.14
CA MET A 182 -9.34 15.20 22.52
C MET A 182 -10.79 15.17 23.04
N SER A 183 -11.41 16.36 23.14
CA SER A 183 -12.84 16.47 23.41
C SER A 183 -13.69 16.00 22.22
N ALA A 184 -14.95 15.64 22.44
CA ALA A 184 -15.87 15.22 21.39
C ALA A 184 -16.00 16.28 20.27
N ASP A 185 -16.12 17.56 20.62
CA ASP A 185 -16.21 18.65 19.64
C ASP A 185 -14.94 18.77 18.80
N ALA A 186 -13.77 18.68 19.43
CA ALA A 186 -12.49 18.71 18.71
C ALA A 186 -12.30 17.49 17.81
N ILE A 187 -12.75 16.31 18.22
CA ILE A 187 -12.76 15.08 17.41
C ILE A 187 -13.67 15.27 16.20
N LYS A 188 -14.89 15.78 16.39
CA LYS A 188 -15.84 16.01 15.30
C LYS A 188 -15.25 16.96 14.25
N GLU A 189 -14.63 18.06 14.69
CA GLU A 189 -13.96 19.01 13.79
C GLU A 189 -12.81 18.34 13.04
N GLN A 190 -11.95 17.58 13.72
CA GLN A 190 -10.83 16.86 13.11
C GLN A 190 -11.30 15.81 12.10
N LEU A 191 -12.37 15.09 12.38
CA LEU A 191 -12.94 14.08 11.48
C LEU A 191 -13.48 14.70 10.20
N SER A 192 -14.21 15.83 10.29
CA SER A 192 -14.89 16.44 9.14
C SER A 192 -14.07 17.50 8.40
N SER A 193 -12.94 17.94 8.93
CA SER A 193 -12.10 18.97 8.33
C SER A 193 -11.47 18.51 7.00
N ASP A 194 -11.43 19.41 6.01
CA ASP A 194 -10.70 19.22 4.73
C ASP A 194 -9.19 19.03 4.94
N TYR A 195 -8.66 19.50 6.05
CA TYR A 195 -7.27 19.32 6.46
C TYR A 195 -7.05 18.17 7.44
N GLY A 196 -8.14 17.55 7.87
CA GLY A 196 -8.17 16.40 8.78
C GLY A 196 -8.47 15.10 8.04
N GLU A 197 -9.45 14.34 8.56
CA GLU A 197 -9.78 13.01 8.04
C GLU A 197 -10.78 13.02 6.88
N LYS A 198 -11.44 14.14 6.60
CA LYS A 198 -12.39 14.33 5.48
C LYS A 198 -13.58 13.36 5.49
N PHE A 199 -14.05 12.95 6.66
CA PHE A 199 -15.35 12.30 6.78
C PHE A 199 -16.48 13.30 6.51
N THR A 200 -17.64 12.80 6.08
CA THR A 200 -18.84 13.64 5.99
C THR A 200 -19.26 14.13 7.38
N ALA A 201 -20.06 15.21 7.42
CA ALA A 201 -20.57 15.73 8.68
C ALA A 201 -21.41 14.69 9.44
N ASP A 202 -22.16 13.86 8.70
CA ASP A 202 -23.00 12.81 9.28
C ASP A 202 -22.16 11.67 9.86
N GLU A 203 -21.10 11.23 9.17
CA GLU A 203 -20.15 10.22 9.66
C GLU A 203 -19.41 10.71 10.90
N ALA A 204 -18.96 11.99 10.91
CA ALA A 204 -18.31 12.60 12.05
C ALA A 204 -19.27 12.74 13.26
N GLN A 205 -20.53 13.11 13.02
CA GLN A 205 -21.55 13.17 14.05
C GLN A 205 -21.85 11.78 14.61
N TYR A 206 -22.06 10.80 13.73
CA TYR A 206 -22.23 9.41 14.15
C TYR A 206 -21.10 8.93 15.08
N ALA A 207 -19.87 9.26 14.72
CA ALA A 207 -18.70 8.85 15.49
C ALA A 207 -18.72 9.42 16.92
N VAL A 208 -19.00 10.73 17.07
CA VAL A 208 -19.02 11.34 18.42
C VAL A 208 -20.23 10.93 19.25
N ASP A 209 -21.39 10.67 18.63
CA ASP A 209 -22.58 10.17 19.32
C ASP A 209 -22.39 8.74 19.87
N HIS A 210 -21.47 7.97 19.27
CA HIS A 210 -21.20 6.58 19.67
C HIS A 210 -19.87 6.42 20.42
N LEU A 211 -19.14 7.50 20.70
CA LEU A 211 -18.00 7.46 21.60
C LEU A 211 -18.49 7.09 23.02
N ASN A 212 -17.99 5.98 23.53
CA ASN A 212 -18.19 5.66 24.94
C ASN A 212 -17.31 6.59 25.78
N GLY A 213 -17.95 7.31 26.70
CA GLY A 213 -17.28 8.23 27.61
C GLY A 213 -16.33 7.52 28.58
#